data_173d53979792802eae1d4b30bdec9134
#
_entry.id   173d53979792802eae1d4b30bdec9134
#
_cell.length_a   1.000
_cell.length_b   1.000
_cell.length_c   1.000
_cell.angle_alpha   90.00
_cell.angle_beta   90.00
_cell.angle_gamma   90.00
#
_symmetry.space_group_name_H-M   'P 1'
#
loop_
_entity.id
_entity.type
_entity.pdbx_description
1 polymer ?
#
loop_
_entity_poly.entity_id
_entity_poly.type
_entity_poly.pdbx_seq_one_letter_code
_entity_poly.pdbx_strand_id
1 'polypeptide(L)' 'MVKIRLRRMGAKKAPFYRVVVADSRYPRDGRFIEELGTYNPCVDPAEIKIDTDRALEWIKTGAQPTETVRALLKRVGALG' A
#
# COMPACT_ATOMS: atom_id res chain seq x y z
N MET A 1 -2.57 16.35 0.52
CA MET A 1 -2.19 15.39 1.59
C MET A 1 -1.59 14.15 0.96
N VAL A 2 -0.48 13.69 1.49
CA VAL A 2 0.18 12.48 0.99
C VAL A 2 -0.40 11.27 1.73
N LYS A 3 -0.74 10.23 0.97
CA LYS A 3 -1.31 9.00 1.52
C LYS A 3 -0.57 7.77 1.03
N ILE A 4 -0.57 6.74 1.84
CA ILE A 4 -0.10 5.41 1.45
C ILE A 4 -1.36 4.59 1.17
N ARG A 5 -1.52 4.15 -0.07
CA ARG A 5 -2.75 3.49 -0.49
C ARG A 5 -2.47 2.37 -1.49
N LEU A 6 -3.49 1.57 -1.76
CA LEU A 6 -3.40 0.48 -2.73
C LEU A 6 -3.80 0.97 -4.12
N ARG A 7 -3.01 0.59 -5.12
CA ARG A 7 -3.34 0.77 -6.51
C ARG A 7 -3.70 -0.59 -7.09
N ARG A 8 -4.90 -0.71 -7.62
CA ARG A 8 -5.35 -1.99 -8.17
C ARG A 8 -4.69 -2.25 -9.53
N MET A 9 -4.25 -3.49 -9.70
CA MET A 9 -3.68 -3.99 -10.95
C MET A 9 -4.24 -5.40 -11.20
N GLY A 10 -3.84 -6.02 -12.29
CA GLY A 10 -4.21 -7.38 -12.59
C GLY A 10 -5.55 -7.51 -13.32
N ALA A 11 -6.03 -8.73 -13.47
CA ALA A 11 -7.21 -9.05 -14.22
C ALA A 11 -8.49 -8.83 -13.40
N LYS A 12 -9.63 -8.84 -14.07
CA LYS A 12 -10.94 -8.57 -13.47
C LYS A 12 -11.25 -9.51 -12.30
N LYS A 13 -10.89 -10.80 -12.41
CA LYS A 13 -11.17 -11.81 -11.38
C LYS A 13 -9.94 -12.20 -10.56
N ALA A 14 -8.82 -11.53 -10.77
CA ALA A 14 -7.57 -11.79 -10.08
C ALA A 14 -6.94 -10.46 -9.64
N PRO A 15 -7.53 -9.78 -8.65
CA PRO A 15 -7.02 -8.49 -8.21
C PRO A 15 -5.61 -8.65 -7.62
N PHE A 16 -4.77 -7.71 -7.98
CA PHE A 16 -3.42 -7.59 -7.47
C PHE A 16 -3.20 -6.12 -7.16
N TYR A 17 -2.57 -5.82 -6.05
CA TYR A 17 -2.42 -4.44 -5.61
C TYR A 17 -0.97 -4.07 -5.42
N ARG A 18 -0.65 -2.82 -5.71
CA ARG A 18 0.63 -2.21 -5.33
C ARG A 18 0.36 -1.24 -4.20
N VAL A 19 1.24 -1.27 -3.21
CA VAL A 19 1.21 -0.32 -2.09
C VAL A 19 2.03 0.88 -2.53
N VAL A 20 1.39 2.04 -2.65
CA VAL A 20 2.03 3.22 -3.22
C VAL A 20 1.81 4.43 -2.33
N VAL A 21 2.77 5.37 -2.42
CA VAL A 21 2.65 6.70 -1.81
C VAL A 21 2.17 7.64 -2.90
N ALA A 22 1.09 8.34 -2.65
CA ALA A 22 0.52 9.26 -3.64
C ALA A 22 -0.17 10.44 -2.96
N ASP A 23 -0.25 11.55 -3.68
CA ASP A 23 -1.06 12.67 -3.24
C ASP A 23 -2.53 12.29 -3.31
N SER A 24 -3.30 12.63 -2.28
CA SER A 24 -4.72 12.30 -2.21
C SER A 24 -5.54 12.88 -3.38
N ARG A 25 -5.01 13.88 -4.07
CA ARG A 25 -5.65 14.48 -5.25
C ARG A 25 -5.44 13.67 -6.51
N TYR A 26 -4.51 12.71 -6.51
CA TYR A 26 -4.30 11.84 -7.67
C TYR A 26 -5.40 10.78 -7.76
N PRO A 27 -5.85 10.38 -8.96
CA PRO A 27 -6.76 9.25 -9.10
C PRO A 27 -6.15 7.99 -8.48
N ARG A 28 -7.01 7.13 -7.92
CA ARG A 28 -6.55 5.91 -7.22
C ARG A 28 -5.63 5.05 -8.08
N ASP A 29 -5.97 4.86 -9.34
CA ASP A 29 -5.18 4.02 -10.27
C ASP A 29 -4.32 4.88 -11.20
N GLY A 30 -4.11 6.15 -10.86
CA GLY A 30 -3.29 7.07 -11.61
C GLY A 30 -1.85 7.08 -11.13
N ARG A 31 -1.22 8.25 -11.22
CA ARG A 31 0.18 8.39 -10.85
C ARG A 31 0.39 8.33 -9.34
N PHE A 32 1.60 7.98 -8.95
CA PHE A 32 2.02 7.90 -7.56
C PHE A 32 3.43 8.46 -7.41
N ILE A 33 3.84 8.69 -6.16
CA ILE A 33 5.16 9.25 -5.85
C ILE A 33 6.20 8.13 -5.77
N GLU A 34 5.86 7.05 -5.03
CA GLU A 34 6.78 5.94 -4.80
C GLU A 34 5.99 4.65 -4.60
N GLU A 35 6.52 3.54 -5.08
CA GLU A 35 5.95 2.22 -4.81
C GLU A 35 6.68 1.61 -3.62
N LEU A 36 5.92 1.13 -2.64
CA LEU A 36 6.48 0.54 -1.41
C LEU A 36 6.43 -0.98 -1.42
N GLY A 37 5.59 -1.57 -2.24
CA GLY A 37 5.48 -3.02 -2.28
C GLY A 37 4.23 -3.49 -2.98
N THR A 38 3.87 -4.75 -2.72
CA THR A 38 2.74 -5.41 -3.38
C THR A 38 1.89 -6.18 -2.38
N TYR A 39 0.64 -6.37 -2.74
CA TYR A 39 -0.31 -7.16 -1.97
C TYR A 39 -1.11 -8.04 -2.93
N ASN A 40 -1.05 -9.34 -2.74
CA ASN A 40 -1.81 -10.29 -3.55
C ASN A 40 -2.78 -11.08 -2.64
N PRO A 41 -4.07 -10.72 -2.64
CA PRO A 41 -5.04 -11.43 -1.82
C PRO A 41 -5.54 -12.74 -2.44
N CYS A 42 -5.19 -13.01 -3.69
CA CYS A 42 -5.69 -14.19 -4.42
C CYS A 42 -4.99 -15.49 -4.06
N VAL A 43 -3.86 -15.42 -3.37
CA VAL A 43 -3.14 -16.60 -2.90
C VAL A 43 -3.46 -16.85 -1.43
N ASP A 44 -3.30 -18.10 -0.97
CA ASP A 44 -3.56 -18.47 0.40
C ASP A 44 -2.30 -19.08 1.01
N PRO A 45 -1.70 -18.44 2.04
CA PRO A 45 -2.10 -17.16 2.62
C PRO A 45 -1.81 -15.98 1.70
N ALA A 46 -2.52 -14.87 1.91
CA ALA A 46 -2.32 -13.67 1.10
C ALA A 46 -0.86 -13.23 1.16
N GLU A 47 -0.30 -12.88 0.01
CA GLU A 47 1.09 -12.46 -0.10
C GLU A 47 1.20 -10.95 0.09
N ILE A 48 1.99 -10.53 1.07
CA ILE A 48 2.21 -9.11 1.37
C ILE A 48 3.71 -8.87 1.38
N LYS A 49 4.18 -8.02 0.47
CA LYS A 49 5.58 -7.63 0.38
C LYS A 49 5.63 -6.11 0.42
N ILE A 50 6.04 -5.54 1.55
CA ILE A 50 6.10 -4.09 1.75
C ILE A 50 7.48 -3.74 2.32
N ASP A 51 8.08 -2.70 1.76
CA ASP A 51 9.27 -2.09 2.35
C ASP A 51 8.83 -1.33 3.60
N THR A 52 8.87 -2.02 4.74
CA THR A 52 8.36 -1.48 5.99
C THR A 52 9.16 -0.28 6.49
N ASP A 53 10.47 -0.29 6.29
CA ASP A 53 11.31 0.84 6.70
C ASP A 53 10.93 2.09 5.93
N ARG A 54 10.72 1.96 4.64
CA ARG A 54 10.35 3.08 3.79
C ARG A 54 8.95 3.59 4.11
N ALA A 55 8.02 2.66 4.35
CA ALA A 55 6.66 3.01 4.75
C ALA A 55 6.65 3.79 6.07
N LEU A 56 7.43 3.36 7.04
CA LEU A 56 7.52 4.05 8.33
C LEU A 56 8.15 5.43 8.18
N GLU A 57 9.14 5.59 7.31
CA GLU A 57 9.71 6.92 7.02
C GLU A 57 8.64 7.87 6.47
N TRP A 58 7.83 7.39 5.52
CA TRP A 58 6.76 8.21 4.97
C TRP A 58 5.74 8.60 6.02
N ILE A 59 5.35 7.65 6.88
CA ILE A 59 4.41 7.93 7.98
C ILE A 59 5.02 8.96 8.94
N LYS A 60 6.29 8.82 9.26
CA LYS A 60 7.00 9.76 10.13
C LYS A 60 6.99 11.18 9.57
N THR A 61 7.05 11.33 8.26
CA THR A 61 7.04 12.65 7.60
C THR A 61 5.65 13.16 7.30
N GLY A 62 4.60 12.47 7.74
CA GLY A 62 3.23 12.93 7.63
C GLY A 62 2.32 12.20 6.66
N ALA A 63 2.82 11.20 5.94
CA ALA A 63 1.97 10.42 5.05
C ALA A 63 0.98 9.59 5.88
N GLN A 64 -0.27 9.51 5.42
CA GLN A 64 -1.30 8.79 6.15
C GLN A 64 -1.69 7.51 5.41
N PRO A 65 -1.51 6.34 6.04
CA PRO A 65 -1.96 5.09 5.43
C PRO A 65 -3.49 4.98 5.46
N THR A 66 -4.05 4.43 4.40
CA THR A 66 -5.47 4.08 4.42
C THR A 66 -5.70 2.96 5.44
N GLU A 67 -6.95 2.72 5.81
CA GLU A 67 -7.27 1.66 6.76
C GLU A 67 -6.76 0.30 6.29
N THR A 68 -6.93 0.00 5.00
CA THR A 68 -6.45 -1.27 4.42
C THR A 68 -4.94 -1.39 4.53
N VAL A 69 -4.21 -0.34 4.15
CA VAL A 69 -2.74 -0.34 4.25
C VAL A 69 -2.29 -0.46 5.71
N ARG A 70 -2.98 0.23 6.61
CA ARG A 70 -2.67 0.15 8.04
C ARG A 70 -2.82 -1.28 8.55
N ALA A 71 -3.89 -1.97 8.13
CA ALA A 71 -4.09 -3.37 8.50
C ALA A 71 -2.97 -4.26 7.94
N LEU A 72 -2.54 -4.02 6.70
CA LEU A 72 -1.44 -4.77 6.10
C LEU A 72 -0.13 -4.53 6.85
N LEU A 73 0.15 -3.29 7.24
CA LEU A 73 1.36 -2.96 7.99
C LEU A 73 1.35 -3.63 9.36
N LYS A 74 0.20 -3.74 10.00
CA LYS A 74 0.08 -4.48 11.25
C LYS A 74 0.35 -5.97 11.05
N ARG A 75 -0.14 -6.55 9.97
CA ARG A 75 0.07 -7.98 9.67
C ARG A 75 1.53 -8.32 9.45
N VAL A 76 2.30 -7.42 8.86
CA VAL A 76 3.75 -7.64 8.66
C VAL A 76 4.59 -7.19 9.85
N GLY A 77 3.95 -6.70 10.92
CA GLY A 77 4.63 -6.31 12.14
C GLY A 77 5.25 -4.93 12.12
N ALA A 78 4.97 -4.11 11.12
CA ALA A 78 5.51 -2.75 11.03
C ALA A 78 4.81 -1.78 11.98
N LEU A 79 3.53 -1.99 12.24
CA LEU A 79 2.76 -1.23 13.21
C LEU A 79 2.32 -2.17 14.33
N GLY A 80 2.56 -1.76 15.53
CA GLY A 80 2.25 -2.55 16.72
C GLY A 80 0.79 -2.65 17.08
#